data_de641d257d54d354c8af5bf5bd7b367e
#
_entry.id   de641d257d54d354c8af5bf5bd7b367e
#
_cell.length_a   1.000
_cell.length_b   1.000
_cell.length_c   1.000
_cell.angle_alpha   90.00
_cell.angle_beta   90.00
_cell.angle_gamma   90.00
#
_symmetry.space_group_name_H-M   'P 1'
#
loop_
_entity.id
_entity.type
_entity.pdbx_description
1 polymer ?
#
loop_
_entity_poly.entity_id
_entity_poly.type
_entity_poly.pdbx_seq_one_letter_code
_entity_poly.pdbx_strand_id
1 'polypeptide(L)'
;MNQEHGDASREGKVVFLRPQLKTGGFSTSTGEAFQTKVGDIQKPNPITKLARPNVGASLEEITLQSAKVRQDAFQKLAEKNRMTDAKLQEYYQFLEANEGVIRYSGSVLHQIRELKGITIMELATVTCVRGTYLESIEKENFETFPSSVYLKGYLHCYLKALELPLEEVSEQYMTLFDEWNEGGTRKNSI
;
A
#
# COMPACT_ATOMS: atom_id res chain seq x y z
N MET A 1 43.40 45.38 -23.86
CA MET A 1 43.53 44.14 -24.66
C MET A 1 42.54 43.19 -24.04
N ASN A 2 41.28 43.18 -24.52
CA ASN A 2 40.69 42.30 -25.55
C ASN A 2 40.64 40.87 -25.10
N GLN A 3 39.56 40.13 -25.05
CA GLN A 3 38.28 39.97 -25.80
C GLN A 3 37.36 39.13 -24.95
N GLU A 4 36.11 39.44 -24.74
CA GLU A 4 34.88 39.02 -25.41
C GLU A 4 34.87 37.59 -26.01
N HIS A 5 33.86 36.83 -25.61
CA HIS A 5 32.92 35.96 -26.35
C HIS A 5 32.50 34.80 -25.44
N GLY A 6 31.27 34.36 -25.37
CA GLY A 6 30.08 34.57 -26.17
C GLY A 6 28.98 33.66 -25.57
N ASP A 7 27.86 34.23 -25.61
CA ASP A 7 26.54 33.65 -25.37
C ASP A 7 26.27 32.39 -26.22
N ALA A 8 25.66 31.38 -25.61
CA ALA A 8 24.90 30.40 -26.36
C ALA A 8 23.81 29.76 -25.48
N SER A 9 22.70 30.50 -25.40
CA SER A 9 21.39 29.91 -25.11
C SER A 9 21.10 28.77 -26.07
N ARG A 10 20.90 27.54 -25.58
CA ARG A 10 20.27 26.46 -26.33
C ARG A 10 18.98 26.07 -25.65
N GLU A 11 17.90 26.69 -26.10
CA GLU A 11 16.54 26.24 -25.92
C GLU A 11 16.38 24.85 -26.55
N GLY A 12 16.31 23.81 -25.75
CA GLY A 12 15.95 22.45 -26.16
C GLY A 12 14.44 22.34 -26.36
N LYS A 13 14.00 22.51 -27.61
CA LYS A 13 12.62 22.30 -28.05
C LYS A 13 12.27 20.80 -27.90
N VAL A 14 11.46 20.46 -26.90
CA VAL A 14 10.94 19.08 -26.73
C VAL A 14 9.86 18.84 -27.78
N VAL A 15 10.19 18.04 -28.77
CA VAL A 15 9.25 17.61 -29.83
C VAL A 15 8.55 16.34 -29.33
N PHE A 16 7.27 16.46 -29.01
CA PHE A 16 6.41 15.31 -28.74
C PHE A 16 6.08 14.60 -30.05
N LEU A 17 6.74 13.49 -30.33
CA LEU A 17 6.37 12.56 -31.41
C LEU A 17 5.17 11.72 -30.95
N ARG A 18 4.00 11.97 -31.53
CA ARG A 18 2.85 11.09 -31.43
C ARG A 18 3.11 9.83 -32.26
N PRO A 19 2.98 8.60 -31.72
CA PRO A 19 3.03 7.40 -32.54
C PRO A 19 1.78 7.31 -33.42
N GLN A 20 2.00 7.24 -34.73
CA GLN A 20 0.97 6.97 -35.73
C GLN A 20 0.57 5.50 -35.64
N LEU A 21 -0.69 5.25 -35.29
CA LEU A 21 -1.32 3.93 -35.38
C LEU A 21 -1.51 3.59 -36.87
N LYS A 22 -0.75 2.62 -37.36
CA LYS A 22 -0.99 2.01 -38.67
C LYS A 22 -2.23 1.12 -38.59
N THR A 23 -3.29 1.52 -39.26
CA THR A 23 -4.45 0.67 -39.53
C THR A 23 -4.07 -0.41 -40.54
N GLY A 24 -3.70 -1.59 -40.05
CA GLY A 24 -3.52 -2.79 -40.87
C GLY A 24 -4.86 -3.51 -41.01
N GLY A 25 -5.34 -3.63 -42.26
CA GLY A 25 -6.58 -4.34 -42.61
C GLY A 25 -6.51 -5.82 -42.21
N PHE A 26 -7.57 -6.28 -41.54
CA PHE A 26 -7.75 -7.67 -41.17
C PHE A 26 -8.50 -8.38 -42.26
N SER A 27 -7.82 -9.25 -43.03
CA SER A 27 -8.42 -10.18 -43.97
C SER A 27 -9.07 -11.32 -43.23
N THR A 28 -10.37 -11.54 -43.51
CA THR A 28 -11.14 -12.70 -43.09
C THR A 28 -10.65 -13.94 -43.83
N SER A 29 -10.10 -14.92 -43.13
CA SER A 29 -9.93 -16.29 -43.59
C SER A 29 -10.74 -17.23 -42.71
N THR A 30 -11.53 -18.00 -43.36
CA THR A 30 -12.55 -18.97 -42.96
C THR A 30 -11.97 -20.12 -42.10
N GLY A 31 -12.64 -20.41 -40.98
CA GLY A 31 -12.97 -21.76 -40.50
C GLY A 31 -11.84 -22.68 -40.04
N GLU A 32 -11.66 -22.76 -38.73
CA GLU A 32 -11.43 -24.06 -38.04
C GLU A 32 -11.91 -23.94 -36.61
N ALA A 33 -12.85 -24.78 -36.23
CA ALA A 33 -13.44 -24.83 -34.89
C ALA A 33 -12.41 -25.40 -33.90
N PHE A 34 -11.83 -24.55 -33.07
CA PHE A 34 -11.04 -24.97 -31.93
C PHE A 34 -11.96 -25.26 -30.76
N GLN A 35 -12.31 -26.53 -30.56
CA GLN A 35 -12.99 -27.02 -29.37
C GLN A 35 -11.98 -27.03 -28.21
N THR A 36 -11.87 -25.93 -27.46
CA THR A 36 -11.25 -25.96 -26.16
C THR A 36 -12.22 -26.57 -25.16
N LYS A 37 -11.83 -27.70 -24.58
CA LYS A 37 -12.47 -28.30 -23.39
C LYS A 37 -12.42 -27.22 -22.30
N VAL A 38 -13.58 -26.69 -21.92
CA VAL A 38 -13.78 -25.87 -20.75
C VAL A 38 -13.59 -26.77 -19.53
N GLY A 39 -12.37 -26.81 -19.00
CA GLY A 39 -12.10 -27.38 -17.69
C GLY A 39 -12.85 -26.60 -16.62
N ASP A 40 -13.37 -27.31 -15.65
CA ASP A 40 -14.19 -26.83 -14.53
C ASP A 40 -13.69 -25.48 -13.98
N ILE A 41 -14.39 -24.42 -14.32
CA ILE A 41 -14.30 -23.14 -13.64
C ILE A 41 -14.94 -23.36 -12.27
N GLN A 42 -14.13 -23.56 -11.25
CA GLN A 42 -14.58 -23.54 -9.87
C GLN A 42 -15.43 -22.29 -9.63
N LYS A 43 -16.68 -22.51 -9.22
CA LYS A 43 -17.61 -21.44 -8.88
C LYS A 43 -16.92 -20.49 -7.91
N PRO A 44 -16.91 -19.17 -8.17
CA PRO A 44 -16.35 -18.22 -7.23
C PRO A 44 -17.03 -18.41 -5.88
N ASN A 45 -16.24 -18.49 -4.83
CA ASN A 45 -16.72 -18.51 -3.44
C ASN A 45 -17.81 -17.44 -3.27
N PRO A 46 -18.89 -17.71 -2.56
CA PRO A 46 -19.92 -16.73 -2.31
C PRO A 46 -19.24 -15.55 -1.62
N ILE A 47 -19.08 -14.45 -2.36
CA ILE A 47 -18.68 -13.17 -1.83
C ILE A 47 -19.60 -12.93 -0.64
N THR A 48 -19.02 -12.97 0.54
CA THR A 48 -19.68 -12.67 1.82
C THR A 48 -20.57 -11.46 1.56
N LYS A 49 -21.86 -11.61 1.82
CA LYS A 49 -22.89 -10.58 1.56
C LYS A 49 -22.47 -9.29 2.28
N LEU A 50 -21.69 -8.46 1.60
CA LEU A 50 -21.70 -7.04 1.91
C LEU A 50 -23.15 -6.64 1.76
N ALA A 51 -23.76 -6.22 2.85
CA ALA A 51 -25.13 -5.73 2.86
C ALA A 51 -25.25 -4.73 1.71
N ARG A 52 -26.08 -5.06 0.71
CA ARG A 52 -26.31 -4.16 -0.42
C ARG A 52 -26.81 -2.86 0.18
N PRO A 53 -26.20 -1.72 -0.16
CA PRO A 53 -26.73 -0.44 0.32
C PRO A 53 -28.19 -0.38 -0.07
N ASN A 54 -29.02 0.09 0.86
CA ASN A 54 -30.46 0.21 0.72
C ASN A 54 -30.76 0.97 -0.59
N VAL A 55 -31.42 0.33 -1.55
CA VAL A 55 -31.62 0.82 -2.93
C VAL A 55 -32.52 2.08 -2.99
N GLY A 56 -32.84 2.68 -1.85
CA GLY A 56 -33.62 3.92 -1.71
C GLY A 56 -32.90 5.07 -1.03
N ALA A 57 -31.66 4.91 -0.58
CA ALA A 57 -30.94 6.00 0.06
C ALA A 57 -30.35 6.97 -0.98
N SER A 58 -30.48 8.28 -0.75
CA SER A 58 -29.85 9.29 -1.60
C SER A 58 -28.32 9.19 -1.50
N LEU A 59 -27.59 9.63 -2.54
CA LEU A 59 -26.13 9.68 -2.50
C LEU A 59 -25.61 10.47 -1.30
N GLU A 60 -26.33 11.49 -0.85
CA GLU A 60 -26.00 12.28 0.32
C GLU A 60 -26.12 11.47 1.62
N GLU A 61 -27.15 10.65 1.76
CA GLU A 61 -27.32 9.78 2.94
C GLU A 61 -26.23 8.72 3.01
N ILE A 62 -25.86 8.11 1.87
CA ILE A 62 -24.79 7.12 1.80
C ILE A 62 -23.44 7.75 2.17
N THR A 63 -23.18 8.96 1.69
CA THR A 63 -21.95 9.71 1.98
C THR A 63 -21.88 10.09 3.46
N LEU A 64 -22.99 10.59 4.03
CA LEU A 64 -23.07 10.96 5.43
C LEU A 64 -22.90 9.74 6.34
N GLN A 65 -23.52 8.61 6.01
CA GLN A 65 -23.43 7.38 6.77
C GLN A 65 -22.00 6.81 6.74
N SER A 66 -21.33 6.85 5.58
CA SER A 66 -19.95 6.41 5.46
C SER A 66 -18.96 7.31 6.23
N ALA A 67 -19.19 8.61 6.24
CA ALA A 67 -18.40 9.57 7.02
C ALA A 67 -18.57 9.33 8.53
N LYS A 68 -19.80 9.07 9.01
CA LYS A 68 -20.08 8.77 10.41
C LYS A 68 -19.40 7.48 10.87
N VAL A 69 -19.50 6.41 10.08
CA VAL A 69 -18.82 5.13 10.38
C VAL A 69 -17.31 5.32 10.51
N ARG A 70 -16.72 6.13 9.63
CA ARG A 70 -15.28 6.43 9.69
C ARG A 70 -14.91 7.25 10.92
N GLN A 71 -15.73 8.23 11.28
CA GLN A 71 -15.51 9.05 12.47
C GLN A 71 -15.59 8.22 13.74
N ASP A 72 -16.60 7.34 13.87
CA ASP A 72 -16.73 6.42 15.01
C ASP A 72 -15.54 5.45 15.10
N ALA A 73 -15.07 4.93 13.96
CA ALA A 73 -13.89 4.07 13.90
C ALA A 73 -12.63 4.82 14.36
N PHE A 74 -12.48 6.08 13.95
CA PHE A 74 -11.35 6.91 14.36
C PHE A 74 -11.34 7.19 15.86
N GLN A 75 -12.50 7.49 16.44
CA GLN A 75 -12.61 7.71 17.89
C GLN A 75 -12.25 6.46 18.69
N LYS A 76 -12.74 5.29 18.27
CA LYS A 76 -12.39 4.01 18.90
C LYS A 76 -10.91 3.71 18.81
N LEU A 77 -10.29 4.03 17.67
CA LEU A 77 -8.85 3.83 17.47
C LEU A 77 -8.02 4.72 18.39
N ALA A 78 -8.38 6.00 18.50
CA ALA A 78 -7.71 6.95 19.39
C ALA A 78 -7.85 6.55 20.87
N GLU A 79 -8.97 5.96 21.28
CA GLU A 79 -9.17 5.44 22.62
C GLU A 79 -8.26 4.22 22.88
N LYS A 80 -8.19 3.27 21.96
CA LYS A 80 -7.29 2.11 22.04
C LYS A 80 -5.82 2.55 22.12
N ASN A 81 -5.40 3.52 21.33
CA ASN A 81 -4.04 4.06 21.37
C ASN A 81 -3.70 4.57 22.77
N ARG A 82 -4.58 5.38 23.39
CA ARG A 82 -4.35 5.95 24.73
C ARG A 82 -4.30 4.90 25.86
N MET A 83 -5.14 3.84 25.76
CA MET A 83 -5.22 2.83 26.81
C MET A 83 -4.03 1.86 26.84
N THR A 84 -3.19 1.87 25.83
CA THR A 84 -2.17 0.84 25.64
C THR A 84 -0.74 1.35 25.87
N ASP A 85 -0.55 2.62 26.19
CA ASP A 85 0.78 3.23 26.34
C ASP A 85 1.68 2.48 27.34
N ALA A 86 1.16 2.03 28.48
CA ALA A 86 1.95 1.31 29.46
C ALA A 86 2.46 -0.05 28.94
N LYS A 87 1.61 -0.81 28.23
CA LYS A 87 2.00 -2.10 27.62
C LYS A 87 3.00 -1.91 26.48
N LEU A 88 2.85 -0.82 25.74
CA LEU A 88 3.75 -0.47 24.65
C LEU A 88 5.14 -0.10 25.18
N GLN A 89 5.21 0.63 26.27
CA GLN A 89 6.46 0.93 26.97
C GLN A 89 7.18 -0.33 27.46
N GLU A 90 6.43 -1.26 28.07
CA GLU A 90 6.97 -2.55 28.50
C GLU A 90 7.53 -3.35 27.31
N TYR A 91 6.83 -3.35 26.18
CA TYR A 91 7.28 -4.02 24.97
C TYR A 91 8.55 -3.38 24.40
N TYR A 92 8.65 -2.07 24.38
CA TYR A 92 9.87 -1.37 23.95
C TYR A 92 11.06 -1.67 24.85
N GLN A 93 10.87 -1.69 26.16
CA GLN A 93 11.93 -2.09 27.12
C GLN A 93 12.37 -3.55 26.88
N PHE A 94 11.44 -4.43 26.56
CA PHE A 94 11.77 -5.81 26.19
C PHE A 94 12.61 -5.90 24.90
N LEU A 95 12.27 -5.14 23.86
CA LEU A 95 13.04 -5.10 22.62
C LEU A 95 14.44 -4.55 22.84
N GLU A 96 14.56 -3.43 23.57
CA GLU A 96 15.86 -2.83 23.89
C GLU A 96 16.76 -3.77 24.70
N ALA A 97 16.19 -4.49 25.68
CA ALA A 97 16.93 -5.44 26.49
C ALA A 97 17.45 -6.65 25.71
N ASN A 98 16.74 -7.10 24.67
CA ASN A 98 17.11 -8.27 23.90
C ASN A 98 17.93 -7.96 22.63
N GLU A 99 17.63 -6.85 21.96
CA GLU A 99 18.22 -6.50 20.65
C GLU A 99 19.16 -5.28 20.72
N GLY A 100 19.23 -4.59 21.87
CA GLY A 100 20.04 -3.40 22.07
C GLY A 100 19.55 -2.15 21.34
N VAL A 101 18.81 -2.31 20.26
CA VAL A 101 18.19 -1.22 19.48
C VAL A 101 16.85 -1.71 18.94
N ILE A 102 15.83 -0.88 19.02
CA ILE A 102 14.52 -1.20 18.44
C ILE A 102 14.63 -1.18 16.92
N ARG A 103 14.39 -2.31 16.27
CA ARG A 103 14.26 -2.42 14.82
C ARG A 103 12.80 -2.57 14.43
N TYR A 104 12.27 -1.59 13.73
CA TYR A 104 10.88 -1.61 13.27
C TYR A 104 10.73 -2.47 12.01
N SER A 105 10.62 -3.78 12.21
CA SER A 105 10.27 -4.77 11.19
C SER A 105 8.75 -4.93 11.05
N GLY A 106 8.29 -5.61 10.03
CA GLY A 106 6.87 -5.92 9.85
C GLY A 106 6.29 -6.71 11.05
N SER A 107 7.07 -7.63 11.62
CA SER A 107 6.68 -8.40 12.80
C SER A 107 6.54 -7.52 14.06
N VAL A 108 7.40 -6.54 14.24
CA VAL A 108 7.29 -5.56 15.35
C VAL A 108 6.06 -4.69 15.19
N LEU A 109 5.77 -4.21 13.98
CA LEU A 109 4.57 -3.44 13.68
C LEU A 109 3.29 -4.26 13.95
N HIS A 110 3.28 -5.53 13.56
CA HIS A 110 2.20 -6.47 13.86
C HIS A 110 1.97 -6.59 15.38
N GLN A 111 3.02 -6.83 16.16
CA GLN A 111 2.93 -6.96 17.62
C GLN A 111 2.43 -5.67 18.28
N ILE A 112 2.89 -4.51 17.84
CA ILE A 112 2.41 -3.22 18.34
C ILE A 112 0.90 -3.07 18.09
N ARG A 113 0.43 -3.41 16.87
CA ARG A 113 -0.99 -3.37 16.56
C ARG A 113 -1.81 -4.32 17.43
N GLU A 114 -1.34 -5.55 17.61
CA GLU A 114 -2.00 -6.53 18.47
C GLU A 114 -2.05 -6.09 19.95
N LEU A 115 -0.95 -5.53 20.47
CA LEU A 115 -0.91 -4.96 21.83
C LEU A 115 -1.92 -3.84 22.00
N LYS A 116 -2.13 -3.01 20.96
CA LYS A 116 -3.14 -1.96 20.95
C LYS A 116 -4.58 -2.52 20.75
N GLY A 117 -4.72 -3.82 20.52
CA GLY A 117 -6.00 -4.48 20.29
C GLY A 117 -6.71 -3.96 19.04
N ILE A 118 -5.95 -3.50 18.04
CA ILE A 118 -6.45 -2.93 16.80
C ILE A 118 -6.45 -4.01 15.72
N THR A 119 -7.59 -4.22 15.06
CA THR A 119 -7.71 -5.18 13.96
C THR A 119 -7.30 -4.55 12.62
N ILE A 120 -6.87 -5.38 11.66
CA ILE A 120 -6.59 -4.93 10.28
C ILE A 120 -7.83 -4.26 9.66
N MET A 121 -9.03 -4.73 9.97
CA MET A 121 -10.28 -4.17 9.45
C MET A 121 -10.53 -2.75 9.99
N GLU A 122 -10.24 -2.49 11.27
CA GLU A 122 -10.33 -1.15 11.86
C GLU A 122 -9.32 -0.21 11.21
N LEU A 123 -8.06 -0.65 11.03
CA LEU A 123 -7.05 0.12 10.32
C LEU A 123 -7.47 0.42 8.87
N ALA A 124 -7.95 -0.58 8.13
CA ALA A 124 -8.41 -0.40 6.75
C ALA A 124 -9.55 0.62 6.65
N THR A 125 -10.47 0.62 7.62
CA THR A 125 -11.60 1.56 7.68
C THR A 125 -11.11 3.00 7.91
N VAL A 126 -10.18 3.20 8.84
CA VAL A 126 -9.66 4.52 9.20
C VAL A 126 -8.72 5.08 8.14
N THR A 127 -7.82 4.25 7.63
CA THR A 127 -6.80 4.67 6.67
C THR A 127 -7.30 4.70 5.23
N CYS A 128 -8.43 4.08 4.92
CA CYS A 128 -8.92 3.84 3.57
C CYS A 128 -7.93 3.03 2.70
N VAL A 129 -7.01 2.29 3.31
CA VAL A 129 -6.09 1.37 2.67
C VAL A 129 -6.67 -0.04 2.73
N ARG A 130 -6.57 -0.81 1.66
CA ARG A 130 -7.05 -2.20 1.65
C ARG A 130 -6.29 -3.04 2.68
N GLY A 131 -7.01 -3.88 3.43
CA GLY A 131 -6.43 -4.75 4.46
C GLY A 131 -5.28 -5.62 3.94
N THR A 132 -5.35 -6.09 2.69
CA THR A 132 -4.27 -6.86 2.05
C THR A 132 -2.92 -6.13 2.01
N TYR A 133 -2.91 -4.80 1.78
CA TYR A 133 -1.67 -4.03 1.81
C TYR A 133 -1.17 -3.83 3.25
N LEU A 134 -2.07 -3.62 4.21
CA LEU A 134 -1.71 -3.50 5.63
C LEU A 134 -1.12 -4.82 6.15
N GLU A 135 -1.72 -5.96 5.81
CA GLU A 135 -1.16 -7.27 6.12
C GLU A 135 0.19 -7.52 5.43
N SER A 136 0.35 -7.05 4.19
CA SER A 136 1.61 -7.18 3.46
C SER A 136 2.73 -6.36 4.09
N ILE A 137 2.43 -5.22 4.71
CA ILE A 137 3.39 -4.48 5.54
C ILE A 137 3.83 -5.34 6.73
N GLU A 138 2.91 -5.93 7.47
CA GLU A 138 3.24 -6.76 8.64
C GLU A 138 4.03 -8.02 8.29
N LYS A 139 3.81 -8.58 7.09
CA LYS A 139 4.47 -9.79 6.59
C LYS A 139 5.72 -9.51 5.75
N GLU A 140 6.06 -8.25 5.52
CA GLU A 140 7.16 -7.82 4.63
C GLU A 140 7.04 -8.39 3.21
N ASN A 141 5.80 -8.58 2.75
CA ASN A 141 5.53 -9.07 1.41
C ASN A 141 5.59 -7.91 0.40
N PHE A 142 6.80 -7.51 0.05
CA PHE A 142 7.08 -6.35 -0.78
C PHE A 142 6.62 -6.49 -2.23
N GLU A 143 6.50 -7.71 -2.73
CA GLU A 143 6.00 -8.00 -4.09
C GLU A 143 4.55 -7.55 -4.32
N THR A 144 3.78 -7.42 -3.25
CA THR A 144 2.37 -6.97 -3.32
C THR A 144 2.24 -5.51 -3.76
N PHE A 145 3.28 -4.71 -3.56
CA PHE A 145 3.22 -3.27 -3.81
C PHE A 145 3.62 -2.91 -5.24
N PRO A 146 2.84 -2.06 -5.94
CA PRO A 146 3.16 -1.64 -7.31
C PRO A 146 4.48 -0.87 -7.43
N SER A 147 4.88 -0.16 -6.38
CA SER A 147 6.17 0.53 -6.27
C SER A 147 6.46 0.94 -4.83
N SER A 148 7.72 1.34 -4.54
CA SER A 148 8.16 1.88 -3.25
C SER A 148 7.35 3.08 -2.77
N VAL A 149 6.86 3.92 -3.69
CA VAL A 149 6.04 5.09 -3.36
C VAL A 149 4.71 4.68 -2.72
N TYR A 150 4.07 3.62 -3.25
CA TYR A 150 2.83 3.08 -2.67
C TYR A 150 3.09 2.45 -1.30
N LEU A 151 4.16 1.65 -1.17
CA LEU A 151 4.56 1.09 0.10
C LEU A 151 4.76 2.19 1.15
N LYS A 152 5.55 3.22 0.84
CA LYS A 152 5.81 4.35 1.74
C LYS A 152 4.51 5.08 2.12
N GLY A 153 3.63 5.32 1.16
CA GLY A 153 2.34 5.97 1.42
C GLY A 153 1.43 5.15 2.34
N TYR A 154 1.31 3.84 2.11
CA TYR A 154 0.50 2.96 2.95
C TYR A 154 1.12 2.76 4.34
N LEU A 155 2.44 2.66 4.43
CA LEU A 155 3.17 2.62 5.70
C LEU A 155 2.91 3.89 6.51
N HIS A 156 2.97 5.08 5.91
CA HIS A 156 2.66 6.32 6.60
C HIS A 156 1.23 6.35 7.15
N CYS A 157 0.25 5.88 6.37
CA CYS A 157 -1.14 5.77 6.85
C CYS A 157 -1.25 4.80 8.03
N TYR A 158 -0.54 3.67 7.97
CA TYR A 158 -0.47 2.66 9.02
C TYR A 158 0.12 3.24 10.32
N LEU A 159 1.32 3.85 10.22
CA LEU A 159 2.02 4.43 11.36
C LEU A 159 1.24 5.56 12.02
N LYS A 160 0.65 6.44 11.21
CA LYS A 160 -0.19 7.53 11.71
C LYS A 160 -1.41 7.03 12.46
N ALA A 161 -2.04 5.97 11.98
CA ALA A 161 -3.21 5.37 12.65
C ALA A 161 -2.85 4.72 13.99
N LEU A 162 -1.64 4.20 14.13
CA LEU A 162 -1.11 3.63 15.38
C LEU A 162 -0.39 4.65 16.28
N GLU A 163 -0.35 5.94 15.87
CA GLU A 163 0.35 7.00 16.59
C GLU A 163 1.83 6.67 16.87
N LEU A 164 2.52 6.08 15.88
CA LEU A 164 3.94 5.76 15.94
C LEU A 164 4.80 6.89 15.35
N PRO A 165 6.09 7.00 15.76
CA PRO A 165 7.04 7.96 15.21
C PRO A 165 7.20 7.77 13.70
N LEU A 166 6.64 8.69 12.91
CA LEU A 166 6.46 8.50 11.47
C LEU A 166 7.78 8.39 10.71
N GLU A 167 8.69 9.32 10.94
CA GLU A 167 9.93 9.41 10.16
C GLU A 167 10.90 8.31 10.54
N GLU A 168 11.17 8.14 11.83
CA GLU A 168 12.09 7.14 12.35
C GLU A 168 11.70 5.72 11.90
N VAL A 169 10.43 5.34 12.12
CA VAL A 169 9.93 4.01 11.75
C VAL A 169 9.90 3.81 10.24
N SER A 170 9.49 4.86 9.50
CA SER A 170 9.43 4.79 8.04
C SER A 170 10.82 4.63 7.42
N GLU A 171 11.84 5.33 7.89
CA GLU A 171 13.21 5.22 7.40
C GLU A 171 13.76 3.81 7.64
N GLN A 172 13.64 3.30 8.87
CA GLN A 172 14.09 1.96 9.21
C GLN A 172 13.37 0.89 8.38
N TYR A 173 12.05 1.00 8.22
CA TYR A 173 11.27 0.04 7.46
C TYR A 173 11.61 0.09 5.96
N MET A 174 11.83 1.26 5.38
CA MET A 174 12.21 1.39 3.98
C MET A 174 13.59 0.82 3.70
N THR A 175 14.50 0.81 4.67
CA THR A 175 15.79 0.11 4.53
C THR A 175 15.60 -1.39 4.30
N LEU A 176 14.63 -2.04 4.96
CA LEU A 176 14.29 -3.45 4.71
C LEU A 176 13.80 -3.69 3.28
N PHE A 177 13.02 -2.76 2.76
CA PHE A 177 12.57 -2.81 1.36
C PHE A 177 13.73 -2.68 0.38
N ASP A 178 14.66 -1.75 0.64
CA ASP A 178 15.84 -1.54 -0.22
C ASP A 178 16.76 -2.77 -0.20
N GLU A 179 17.01 -3.37 0.96
CA GLU A 179 17.77 -4.62 1.11
C GLU A 179 17.11 -5.77 0.34
N TRP A 180 15.80 -5.91 0.43
CA TRP A 180 15.04 -6.92 -0.32
C TRP A 180 15.16 -6.70 -1.83
N ASN A 181 15.02 -5.47 -2.30
CA ASN A 181 15.09 -5.10 -3.71
C ASN A 181 16.49 -5.35 -4.30
N GLU A 182 17.55 -5.02 -3.58
CA GLU A 182 18.92 -5.30 -3.97
C GLU A 182 19.21 -6.82 -4.01
N GLY A 183 18.71 -7.56 -3.03
CA GLY A 183 18.82 -9.01 -2.97
C GLY A 183 18.11 -9.72 -4.13
N GLY A 184 16.96 -9.18 -4.58
CA GLY A 184 16.20 -9.66 -5.73
C GLY A 184 16.92 -9.42 -7.06
N THR A 185 17.58 -8.28 -7.21
CA THR A 185 18.32 -7.91 -8.43
C THR A 185 19.51 -8.83 -8.67
N ARG A 186 20.18 -9.30 -7.62
CA ARG A 186 21.33 -10.23 -7.73
C ARG A 186 20.94 -11.63 -8.20
N LYS A 187 19.70 -12.09 -7.96
CA LYS A 187 19.21 -13.40 -8.39
C LYS A 187 18.89 -13.49 -9.88
N ASN A 188 18.64 -12.37 -10.54
CA ASN A 188 18.28 -12.32 -11.96
C ASN A 188 19.47 -12.02 -12.89
N SER A 189 20.70 -11.99 -12.37
CA SER A 189 21.92 -11.67 -13.12
C SER A 189 22.84 -12.90 -13.38
N ILE A 190 22.26 -14.13 -13.36
CA ILE A 190 23.00 -15.37 -13.67
C ILE A 190 22.36 -16.05 -14.88
#